data_73a4c153ba71d6967851add95901a2dd
#
_entry.id   73a4c153ba71d6967851add95901a2dd
#
_cell.length_a   1.000
_cell.length_b   1.000
_cell.length_c   1.000
_cell.angle_alpha   90.00
_cell.angle_beta   90.00
_cell.angle_gamma   90.00
#
_symmetry.space_group_name_H-M   'P 1'
#
loop_
_entity.id
_entity.type
_entity.pdbx_description
1 polymer ?
#
loop_
_entity_poly.entity_id
_entity_poly.type
_entity_poly.pdbx_seq_one_letter_code
_entity_poly.pdbx_strand_id
1 'polypeptide(L)' 'MPIRVNLDVMLARRKIRAKQLAEQIGLSETQLSMLRTEKVRGIRFDTLAKICLVLDCKPADILDYDVDPADLHTDEED' A
#
# COMPACT_ATOMS: atom_id res chain seq x y z
N MET A 1 -10.78 3.60 6.71
CA MET A 1 -10.24 2.25 6.73
C MET A 1 -9.23 2.13 7.86
N PRO A 2 -9.32 1.11 8.73
CA PRO A 2 -8.40 0.99 9.87
C PRO A 2 -6.97 0.66 9.47
N ILE A 3 -6.78 -0.02 8.36
CA ILE A 3 -5.44 -0.22 7.83
C ILE A 3 -5.05 0.99 7.01
N ARG A 4 -3.90 1.58 7.35
CA ARG A 4 -3.37 2.76 6.67
C ARG A 4 -2.27 2.35 5.72
N VAL A 5 -2.23 3.00 4.57
CA VAL A 5 -1.18 2.76 3.59
C VAL A 5 -0.29 3.99 3.49
N ASN A 6 0.94 3.86 3.94
CA ASN A 6 1.90 4.96 4.00
C ASN A 6 2.87 4.93 2.81
N LEU A 7 2.37 4.53 1.66
CA LEU A 7 3.21 4.38 0.46
C LEU A 7 3.81 5.72 0.02
N ASP A 8 3.02 6.80 0.09
CA ASP A 8 3.51 8.13 -0.30
C ASP A 8 4.69 8.57 0.55
N VAL A 9 4.68 8.24 1.84
CA VAL A 9 5.79 8.59 2.74
C VAL A 9 7.06 7.88 2.28
N MET A 10 6.95 6.60 1.95
CA MET A 10 8.12 5.82 1.52
C MET A 10 8.63 6.26 0.15
N LEU A 11 7.71 6.59 -0.77
CA LEU A 11 8.12 7.13 -2.08
C LEU A 11 8.92 8.42 -1.89
N ALA A 12 8.46 9.30 -1.01
CA ALA A 12 9.14 10.54 -0.74
C ALA A 12 10.52 10.30 -0.11
N ARG A 13 10.60 9.36 0.84
CA ARG A 13 11.86 9.03 1.50
C ARG A 13 12.90 8.49 0.52
N ARG A 14 12.46 7.68 -0.43
CA ARG A 14 13.36 7.06 -1.41
C ARG A 14 13.55 7.92 -2.65
N LYS A 15 12.82 9.04 -2.75
CA LYS A 15 12.87 9.94 -3.90
C LYS A 15 12.54 9.21 -5.19
N ILE A 16 11.55 8.33 -5.13
CA ILE A 16 11.05 7.55 -6.26
C ILE A 16 9.65 8.03 -6.57
N ARG A 17 9.38 8.28 -7.85
CA ARG A 17 8.06 8.69 -8.29
C ARG A 17 7.12 7.50 -8.37
N ALA A 18 5.84 7.73 -8.13
CA ALA A 18 4.84 6.67 -8.21
C ALA A 18 4.84 6.00 -9.59
N LYS A 19 5.01 6.78 -10.65
CA LYS A 19 5.07 6.23 -12.00
C LYS A 19 6.24 5.25 -12.16
N GLN A 20 7.39 5.59 -11.61
CA GLN A 20 8.55 4.71 -11.67
C GLN A 20 8.30 3.39 -10.92
N LEU A 21 7.70 3.50 -9.75
CA LEU A 21 7.37 2.30 -8.97
C LEU A 21 6.39 1.42 -9.75
N ALA A 22 5.33 2.02 -10.29
CA ALA A 22 4.33 1.27 -11.04
C ALA A 22 4.95 0.51 -12.20
N GLU A 23 5.84 1.15 -12.94
CA GLU A 23 6.52 0.51 -14.07
C GLU A 23 7.37 -0.67 -13.61
N GLN A 24 8.10 -0.50 -12.51
CA GLN A 24 8.99 -1.55 -12.01
C GLN A 24 8.26 -2.77 -11.47
N ILE A 25 7.08 -2.57 -10.89
CA ILE A 25 6.35 -3.69 -10.31
C ILE A 25 5.22 -4.22 -11.19
N GLY A 26 5.04 -3.60 -12.37
CA GLY A 26 4.05 -4.10 -13.33
C GLY A 26 2.61 -3.72 -13.02
N LEU A 27 2.39 -2.63 -12.28
CA LEU A 27 1.05 -2.10 -12.04
C LEU A 27 0.80 -0.90 -12.93
N SER A 28 -0.49 -0.66 -13.22
CA SER A 28 -0.88 0.59 -13.87
C SER A 28 -0.80 1.74 -12.86
N GLU A 29 -0.71 2.95 -13.36
CA GLU A 29 -0.73 4.13 -12.49
C GLU A 29 -2.05 4.25 -11.73
N THR A 30 -3.15 3.85 -12.34
CA THR A 30 -4.45 3.83 -11.69
C THR A 30 -4.48 2.87 -10.51
N GLN A 31 -3.96 1.66 -10.70
CA GLN A 31 -3.90 0.67 -9.64
C GLN A 31 -3.04 1.16 -8.47
N LEU A 32 -1.91 1.76 -8.78
CA LEU A 32 -1.03 2.29 -7.74
C LEU A 32 -1.69 3.49 -7.03
N SER A 33 -2.38 4.34 -7.76
CA SER A 33 -3.10 5.47 -7.19
C SER A 33 -4.18 5.00 -6.20
N MET A 34 -4.91 3.94 -6.55
CA MET A 34 -5.91 3.38 -5.65
C MET A 34 -5.28 2.87 -4.36
N LEU A 35 -4.11 2.27 -4.47
CA LEU A 35 -3.38 1.79 -3.29
C LEU A 35 -2.90 2.97 -2.43
N ARG A 36 -2.35 4.00 -3.05
CA ARG A 36 -1.85 5.19 -2.35
C ARG A 36 -2.96 5.96 -1.63
N THR A 37 -4.16 5.95 -2.18
CA THR A 37 -5.30 6.68 -1.60
C THR A 37 -6.18 5.79 -0.73
N GLU A 38 -5.74 4.57 -0.47
CA GLU A 38 -6.43 3.63 0.40
C GLU A 38 -7.82 3.26 -0.10
N LYS A 39 -7.99 3.24 -1.41
CA LYS A 39 -9.27 2.86 -2.04
C LYS A 39 -9.34 1.38 -2.40
N VAL A 40 -8.40 0.59 -1.90
CA VAL A 40 -8.40 -0.86 -2.07
C VAL A 40 -8.77 -1.52 -0.77
N ARG A 41 -9.29 -2.75 -0.85
CA ARG A 41 -9.64 -3.54 0.32
C ARG A 41 -8.53 -4.49 0.74
N GLY A 42 -7.54 -4.63 -0.09
CA GLY A 42 -6.43 -5.51 0.21
C GLY A 42 -5.32 -5.33 -0.80
N ILE A 43 -4.23 -6.01 -0.55
CA ILE A 43 -3.07 -6.01 -1.43
C ILE A 43 -2.54 -7.44 -1.48
N ARG A 44 -2.16 -7.88 -2.66
CA ARG A 44 -1.57 -9.20 -2.81
C ARG A 44 -0.18 -9.19 -2.19
N PHE A 45 0.17 -10.27 -1.53
CA PHE A 45 1.50 -10.38 -0.92
C PHE A 45 2.61 -10.27 -1.96
N ASP A 46 2.38 -10.80 -3.17
CA ASP A 46 3.36 -10.65 -4.25
C ASP A 46 3.62 -9.19 -4.58
N THR A 47 2.57 -8.40 -4.68
CA THR A 47 2.68 -6.97 -4.97
C THR A 47 3.38 -6.25 -3.83
N LEU A 48 3.00 -6.56 -2.60
CA LEU A 48 3.62 -5.96 -1.42
C LEU A 48 5.12 -6.28 -1.39
N ALA A 49 5.50 -7.52 -1.69
CA ALA A 49 6.90 -7.91 -1.73
C ALA A 49 7.68 -7.12 -2.78
N LYS A 50 7.10 -6.93 -3.96
CA LYS A 50 7.75 -6.15 -5.02
C LYS A 50 7.96 -4.69 -4.60
N ILE A 51 6.95 -4.10 -3.95
CA ILE A 51 7.06 -2.74 -3.44
C ILE A 51 8.19 -2.65 -2.43
N CYS A 52 8.23 -3.57 -1.49
CA CYS A 52 9.26 -3.60 -0.46
C CYS A 52 10.65 -3.75 -1.07
N LEU A 53 10.78 -4.58 -2.10
CA LEU A 53 12.06 -4.78 -2.77
C LEU A 53 12.54 -3.49 -3.44
N VAL A 54 11.65 -2.83 -4.19
CA VAL A 54 12.01 -1.61 -4.93
C VAL A 54 12.33 -0.46 -3.97
N LEU A 55 11.56 -0.33 -2.89
CA LEU A 55 11.72 0.76 -1.93
C LEU A 55 12.70 0.42 -0.81
N ASP A 56 13.25 -0.80 -0.82
CA ASP A 56 14.19 -1.25 0.21
C ASP A 56 13.60 -0.99 1.61
N CYS A 57 12.44 -1.57 1.86
CA CYS A 57 11.74 -1.39 3.13
C CYS A 57 10.98 -2.65 3.50
N LYS A 58 10.37 -2.63 4.66
CA LYS A 58 9.56 -3.74 5.17
C LYS A 58 8.08 -3.41 5.04
N PRO A 59 7.19 -4.42 5.05
CA PRO A 59 5.76 -4.16 5.05
C PRO A 59 5.31 -3.19 6.15
N ALA A 60 5.94 -3.26 7.32
CA ALA A 60 5.60 -2.37 8.43
C ALA A 60 5.91 -0.90 8.13
N ASP A 61 6.77 -0.63 7.14
CA ASP A 61 7.06 0.74 6.74
C ASP A 61 5.97 1.30 5.81
N ILE A 62 5.17 0.42 5.22
CA ILE A 62 4.15 0.78 4.25
C ILE A 62 2.75 0.70 4.87
N LEU A 63 2.52 -0.29 5.73
CA LEU A 63 1.21 -0.54 6.31
C LEU A 63 1.20 -0.19 7.79
N ASP A 64 0.09 0.39 8.23
CA ASP A 64 -0.12 0.72 9.64
C ASP A 64 -1.56 0.42 10.00
N TYR A 65 -1.89 0.50 11.26
CA TYR A 65 -3.21 0.13 11.75
C TYR A 65 -3.69 1.11 12.81
N ASP A 66 -4.90 1.60 12.61
CA ASP A 66 -5.59 2.42 13.60
C ASP A 66 -6.56 1.50 14.35
N VAL A 67 -6.37 1.35 15.64
CA VAL A 67 -7.18 0.44 16.45
C VAL A 67 -8.64 0.90 16.48
N ASP A 68 -9.53 0.01 16.09
CA ASP A 68 -10.97 0.27 16.10
C ASP A 68 -11.70 -1.03 16.45
N PRO A 69 -12.27 -1.15 17.66
CA PRO A 69 -12.97 -2.38 18.05
C PRO A 69 -14.13 -2.74 17.12
N ALA A 70 -14.68 -1.77 16.41
CA ALA A 70 -15.77 -2.03 15.46
C ALA A 70 -15.32 -2.86 14.26
N ASP A 71 -14.02 -3.03 14.05
CA ASP A 71 -13.52 -3.84 12.93
C ASP A 71 -13.99 -5.28 12.99
N LEU A 72 -14.26 -5.80 14.17
CA LEU A 72 -14.77 -7.15 14.32
C LEU A 72 -16.20 -7.30 13.84
N HIS A 73 -16.89 -6.20 13.63
CA HIS A 73 -18.30 -6.18 13.21
C HIS A 73 -18.45 -5.69 11.77
N THR A 74 -17.36 -5.55 11.06
CA THR A 74 -17.35 -5.10 9.66
C THR A 74 -17.67 -6.29 8.76
N ASP A 75 -18.59 -6.10 7.82
CA ASP A 75 -19.04 -7.19 6.96
C ASP A 75 -18.40 -7.16 5.62
N GLU A 76 -17.49 -6.79 5.40
CA GLU A 76 -16.95 -6.76 4.12
C GLU A 76 -16.48 -7.84 3.49
N GLU A 77 -16.61 -8.12 3.67
CA GLU A 77 -16.14 -8.65 3.20
C GLU A 77 -15.77 -8.76 2.30
N ASP A 78 -15.83 -8.79 2.39
CA ASP A 78 -15.44 -8.80 1.76
C ASP A 78 -15.27 -8.99 1.02
#